data_bd312956229c84c2079ce781718e5e78
#
_entry.id   bd312956229c84c2079ce781718e5e78
#
_cell.length_a   1.000
_cell.length_b   1.000
_cell.length_c   1.000
_cell.angle_alpha   90.00
_cell.angle_beta   90.00
_cell.angle_gamma   90.00
#
_symmetry.space_group_name_H-M   'P 1'
#
loop_
_entity.id
_entity.type
_entity.pdbx_description
1 polymer ?
#
loop_
_entity_poly.entity_id
_entity_poly.type
_entity_poly.pdbx_seq_one_letter_code
_entity_poly.pdbx_strand_id
1 'polypeptide(L)'
;MTAANNLILIALLLIVVIVAFRRRKSQRAKVAAQQQAMQDAEQLLSAVLASTDMAYDVGAIPLNLTAGERVLLVLPLTDLFEVTTATVRRSSWGGPTFRVTKGFWYRLGSSQSVTERSQNIRHVDQGTLAVTNERLSFIGAIRTISAKWVKIIGVNLLADAVGVHFDGQKNPIYFQPSSKVSLTYTVGDKQHHLPGDANVLKAAIDVASKGGAHPVASLIARP
;
A
#
# COMPACT_ATOMS: atom_id res chain seq x y z
N MET A 1 -0.62 -54.16 10.90
CA MET A 1 0.17 -52.92 10.60
C MET A 1 1.51 -53.12 11.24
N THR A 2 2.57 -53.21 10.43
CA THR A 2 3.90 -53.59 10.89
C THR A 2 4.61 -52.40 11.55
N ALA A 3 5.47 -52.64 12.53
CA ALA A 3 6.26 -51.62 13.24
C ALA A 3 7.04 -50.69 12.27
N ALA A 4 7.41 -51.19 11.11
CA ALA A 4 8.06 -50.42 10.06
C ALA A 4 7.21 -49.24 9.55
N ASN A 5 5.90 -49.42 9.38
CA ASN A 5 5.00 -48.36 8.89
C ASN A 5 4.84 -47.23 9.94
N ASN A 6 4.87 -47.53 11.21
CA ASN A 6 4.81 -46.51 12.25
C ASN A 6 6.09 -45.69 12.32
N LEU A 7 7.26 -46.27 12.09
CA LEU A 7 8.54 -45.56 12.04
C LEU A 7 8.61 -44.57 10.87
N ILE A 8 8.12 -44.96 9.70
CA ILE A 8 8.05 -44.09 8.51
C ILE A 8 7.12 -42.90 8.77
N LEU A 9 6.00 -43.14 9.41
CA LEU A 9 5.00 -42.11 9.71
C LEU A 9 5.54 -41.06 10.71
N ILE A 10 6.27 -41.52 11.75
CA ILE A 10 6.96 -40.65 12.72
C ILE A 10 8.05 -39.83 12.03
N ALA A 11 8.85 -40.43 11.14
CA ALA A 11 9.89 -39.71 10.40
C ALA A 11 9.31 -38.61 9.48
N LEU A 12 8.21 -38.91 8.78
CA LEU A 12 7.50 -37.91 7.96
C LEU A 12 6.94 -36.76 8.80
N LEU A 13 6.37 -37.06 9.97
CA LEU A 13 5.83 -36.06 10.87
C LEU A 13 6.92 -35.13 11.41
N LEU A 14 8.08 -35.69 11.75
CA LEU A 14 9.28 -34.93 12.17
C LEU A 14 9.77 -33.99 11.06
N ILE A 15 9.83 -34.46 9.81
CA ILE A 15 10.24 -33.65 8.67
C ILE A 15 9.27 -32.47 8.48
N VAL A 16 7.96 -32.70 8.56
CA VAL A 16 6.96 -31.64 8.43
C VAL A 16 7.12 -30.58 9.54
N VAL A 17 7.34 -31.02 10.78
CA VAL A 17 7.56 -30.12 11.92
C VAL A 17 8.84 -29.28 11.73
N ILE A 18 9.94 -29.90 11.28
CA ILE A 18 11.20 -29.20 11.03
C ILE A 18 11.04 -28.17 9.90
N VAL A 19 10.35 -28.52 8.81
CA VAL A 19 10.09 -27.62 7.68
C VAL A 19 9.20 -26.45 8.13
N ALA A 20 8.15 -26.73 8.89
CA ALA A 20 7.27 -25.70 9.43
C ALA A 20 8.01 -24.73 10.37
N PHE A 21 8.90 -25.27 11.24
CA PHE A 21 9.71 -24.46 12.15
C PHE A 21 10.72 -23.58 11.39
N ARG A 22 11.39 -24.13 10.38
CA ARG A 22 12.32 -23.35 9.50
C ARG A 22 11.59 -22.24 8.75
N ARG A 23 10.39 -22.53 8.22
CA ARG A 23 9.56 -21.51 7.55
C ARG A 23 9.17 -20.38 8.51
N ARG A 24 8.72 -20.72 9.74
CA ARG A 24 8.38 -19.72 10.76
C ARG A 24 9.57 -18.85 11.16
N LYS A 25 10.75 -19.45 11.34
CA LYS A 25 11.97 -18.71 11.66
C LYS A 25 12.39 -17.75 10.53
N SER A 26 12.32 -18.21 9.28
CA SER A 26 12.61 -17.37 8.10
C SER A 26 11.62 -16.21 7.96
N GLN A 27 10.34 -16.44 8.21
CA GLN A 27 9.33 -15.37 8.17
C GLN A 27 9.55 -14.32 9.27
N ARG A 28 9.85 -14.76 10.50
CA ARG A 28 10.18 -13.83 11.61
C ARG A 28 11.42 -12.99 11.31
N ALA A 29 12.46 -13.59 10.72
CA ALA A 29 13.66 -12.87 10.34
C ALA A 29 13.39 -11.81 9.25
N LYS A 30 12.54 -12.14 8.25
CA LYS A 30 12.13 -11.18 7.21
C LYS A 30 11.34 -10.01 7.81
N VAL A 31 10.39 -10.29 8.70
CA VAL A 31 9.60 -9.24 9.37
C VAL A 31 10.49 -8.34 10.22
N ALA A 32 11.44 -8.92 10.98
CA ALA A 32 12.37 -8.15 11.79
C ALA A 32 13.28 -7.26 10.94
N ALA A 33 13.83 -7.80 9.84
CA ALA A 33 14.66 -7.03 8.90
C ALA A 33 13.86 -5.89 8.24
N GLN A 34 12.60 -6.14 7.88
CA GLN A 34 11.72 -5.12 7.32
C GLN A 34 11.39 -4.02 8.33
N GLN A 35 11.14 -4.37 9.59
CA GLN A 35 10.90 -3.40 10.65
C GLN A 35 12.15 -2.54 10.91
N GLN A 36 13.33 -3.15 10.91
CA GLN A 36 14.58 -2.43 11.10
C GLN A 36 14.84 -1.46 9.95
N ALA A 37 14.70 -1.90 8.70
CA ALA A 37 14.84 -1.03 7.53
C ALA A 37 13.85 0.16 7.56
N MET A 38 12.62 -0.07 8.04
CA MET A 38 11.63 0.99 8.18
C MET A 38 12.02 1.99 9.28
N GLN A 39 12.55 1.53 10.42
CA GLN A 39 13.04 2.40 11.49
C GLN A 39 14.24 3.23 11.04
N ASP A 40 15.19 2.62 10.34
CA ASP A 40 16.36 3.29 9.80
C ASP A 40 15.95 4.38 8.80
N ALA A 41 14.99 4.08 7.92
CA ALA A 41 14.42 5.03 6.97
C ALA A 41 13.67 6.18 7.69
N GLU A 42 12.89 5.88 8.73
CA GLU A 42 12.18 6.90 9.53
C GLU A 42 13.16 7.85 10.24
N GLN A 43 14.23 7.32 10.82
CA GLN A 43 15.26 8.13 11.45
C GLN A 43 15.95 9.06 10.44
N LEU A 44 16.29 8.53 9.27
CA LEU A 44 16.95 9.27 8.22
C LEU A 44 16.04 10.38 7.66
N LEU A 45 14.78 10.06 7.40
CA LEU A 45 13.80 11.04 6.94
C LEU A 45 13.48 12.10 8.01
N SER A 46 13.48 11.74 9.29
CA SER A 46 13.31 12.73 10.37
C SER A 46 14.52 13.69 10.48
N ALA A 47 15.73 13.18 10.26
CA ALA A 47 16.94 14.03 10.19
C ALA A 47 16.89 14.95 8.98
N VAL A 48 16.39 14.47 7.85
CA VAL A 48 16.18 15.24 6.62
C VAL A 48 15.16 16.36 6.85
N LEU A 49 14.05 16.09 7.53
CA LEU A 49 13.06 17.12 7.91
C LEU A 49 13.61 18.20 8.83
N ALA A 50 14.50 17.82 9.73
CA ALA A 50 15.12 18.76 10.67
C ALA A 50 16.24 19.60 10.01
N SER A 51 16.84 19.13 8.92
CA SER A 51 17.89 19.87 8.21
C SER A 51 17.26 20.94 7.29
N THR A 52 17.73 22.19 7.46
CA THR A 52 17.26 23.34 6.68
C THR A 52 17.82 23.37 5.24
N ASP A 53 18.84 22.55 4.95
CA ASP A 53 19.65 22.60 3.72
C ASP A 53 19.30 21.50 2.70
N MET A 54 18.03 21.23 2.49
CA MET A 54 17.66 20.32 1.41
C MET A 54 17.56 21.03 0.08
N ALA A 55 18.64 21.00 -0.68
CA ALA A 55 18.59 21.22 -2.11
C ALA A 55 18.11 19.93 -2.81
N TYR A 56 16.83 19.65 -2.77
CA TYR A 56 16.23 18.78 -3.77
C TYR A 56 16.15 19.58 -5.05
N ASP A 57 16.67 19.05 -6.16
CA ASP A 57 16.44 19.65 -7.47
C ASP A 57 14.95 19.47 -7.84
N VAL A 58 14.13 20.36 -7.28
CA VAL A 58 12.67 20.40 -7.50
C VAL A 58 12.33 20.76 -8.94
N GLY A 59 13.32 21.22 -9.71
CA GLY A 59 13.12 21.63 -11.11
C GLY A 59 12.66 20.52 -12.05
N ALA A 60 12.83 19.24 -11.66
CA ALA A 60 12.38 18.09 -12.44
C ALA A 60 10.94 17.62 -12.11
N ILE A 61 10.29 18.23 -11.11
CA ILE A 61 8.97 17.76 -10.66
C ILE A 61 7.96 18.87 -10.90
N PRO A 62 6.85 18.61 -11.62
CA PRO A 62 5.81 19.61 -11.89
C PRO A 62 4.92 19.82 -10.64
N LEU A 63 5.54 20.10 -9.48
CA LEU A 63 4.87 20.39 -8.23
C LEU A 63 4.87 21.90 -7.96
N ASN A 64 3.69 22.48 -7.87
CA ASN A 64 3.52 23.83 -7.34
C ASN A 64 3.54 23.73 -5.80
N LEU A 65 4.68 24.06 -5.21
CA LEU A 65 4.84 24.10 -3.75
C LEU A 65 4.26 25.39 -3.17
N THR A 66 3.60 25.26 -2.03
CA THR A 66 3.14 26.42 -1.25
C THR A 66 4.29 27.00 -0.41
N ALA A 67 4.15 28.24 0.05
CA ALA A 67 5.17 28.85 0.92
C ALA A 67 5.36 28.04 2.20
N GLY A 68 6.59 27.56 2.45
CA GLY A 68 6.92 26.69 3.60
C GLY A 68 6.71 25.19 3.34
N GLU A 69 6.17 24.79 2.20
CA GLU A 69 6.07 23.39 1.83
C GLU A 69 7.44 22.85 1.41
N ARG A 70 7.83 21.71 1.99
CA ARG A 70 9.11 21.03 1.73
C ARG A 70 8.86 19.63 1.23
N VAL A 71 9.61 19.22 0.22
CA VAL A 71 9.57 17.86 -0.31
C VAL A 71 10.46 16.96 0.53
N LEU A 72 9.92 15.87 1.05
CA LEU A 72 10.65 14.86 1.80
C LEU A 72 11.12 13.71 0.92
N LEU A 73 10.24 13.28 0.01
CA LEU A 73 10.47 12.10 -0.79
C LEU A 73 9.87 12.30 -2.17
N VAL A 74 10.61 11.87 -3.20
CA VAL A 74 10.11 11.77 -4.56
C VAL A 74 10.42 10.39 -5.10
N LEU A 75 9.39 9.70 -5.54
CA LEU A 75 9.48 8.37 -6.13
C LEU A 75 8.98 8.42 -7.57
N PRO A 76 9.87 8.50 -8.55
CA PRO A 76 9.49 8.32 -9.95
C PRO A 76 9.10 6.87 -10.21
N LEU A 77 8.42 6.62 -11.32
CA LEU A 77 8.00 5.29 -11.74
C LEU A 77 7.18 4.53 -10.69
N THR A 78 6.30 5.25 -9.99
CA THR A 78 5.37 4.67 -9.04
C THR A 78 4.10 4.26 -9.77
N ASP A 79 3.71 3.00 -9.65
CA ASP A 79 2.46 2.49 -10.19
C ASP A 79 1.29 2.78 -9.24
N LEU A 80 0.18 3.23 -9.83
CA LEU A 80 -1.08 3.52 -9.14
C LEU A 80 -2.09 2.42 -9.40
N PHE A 81 -2.65 1.87 -8.32
CA PHE A 81 -3.72 0.87 -8.41
C PHE A 81 -4.95 1.34 -7.64
N GLU A 82 -6.12 1.08 -8.20
CA GLU A 82 -7.41 1.33 -7.57
C GLU A 82 -8.21 0.02 -7.43
N VAL A 83 -9.01 -0.06 -6.36
CA VAL A 83 -9.94 -1.17 -6.17
C VAL A 83 -11.23 -0.87 -6.90
N THR A 84 -11.53 -1.66 -7.91
CA THR A 84 -12.82 -1.62 -8.61
C THR A 84 -13.73 -2.70 -8.07
N THR A 85 -14.95 -2.34 -7.72
CA THR A 85 -15.98 -3.32 -7.31
C THR A 85 -16.83 -3.66 -8.53
N ALA A 86 -16.67 -4.85 -9.07
CA ALA A 86 -17.56 -5.38 -10.08
C ALA A 86 -18.75 -6.08 -9.39
N THR A 87 -19.95 -5.64 -9.69
CA THR A 87 -21.17 -6.27 -9.21
C THR A 87 -21.77 -7.07 -10.36
N VAL A 88 -21.69 -8.39 -10.30
CA VAL A 88 -22.33 -9.28 -11.27
C VAL A 88 -23.66 -9.74 -10.69
N ARG A 89 -24.75 -9.30 -11.30
CA ARG A 89 -26.09 -9.75 -10.95
C ARG A 89 -26.48 -10.90 -11.88
N ARG A 90 -26.50 -12.11 -11.35
CA ARG A 90 -27.03 -13.28 -12.07
C ARG A 90 -28.47 -13.48 -11.63
N SER A 91 -29.42 -13.37 -12.56
CA SER A 91 -30.79 -13.78 -12.36
C SER A 91 -31.03 -15.09 -13.09
N SER A 92 -31.31 -16.17 -12.37
CA SER A 92 -31.79 -17.41 -12.97
C SER A 92 -33.29 -17.51 -12.77
N TRP A 93 -33.98 -17.66 -13.87
CA TRP A 93 -35.42 -17.97 -13.88
C TRP A 93 -35.53 -19.48 -14.06
N GLY A 94 -35.81 -20.19 -13.00
CA GLY A 94 -36.06 -21.64 -13.04
C GLY A 94 -37.53 -21.90 -12.70
N GLY A 95 -38.19 -22.67 -13.51
CA GLY A 95 -39.55 -23.17 -13.23
C GLY A 95 -40.29 -23.69 -14.47
N PRO A 96 -41.15 -24.69 -14.31
CA PRO A 96 -41.91 -25.21 -15.40
C PRO A 96 -42.91 -24.19 -15.95
N THR A 97 -42.99 -24.12 -17.25
CA THR A 97 -43.95 -23.24 -17.96
C THR A 97 -45.15 -24.05 -18.36
N PHE A 98 -46.34 -23.69 -17.92
CA PHE A 98 -47.57 -24.35 -18.24
C PHE A 98 -48.38 -23.49 -19.22
N ARG A 99 -48.90 -24.15 -20.28
CA ARG A 99 -49.81 -23.51 -21.20
C ARG A 99 -51.21 -23.58 -20.63
N VAL A 100 -51.82 -22.44 -20.31
CA VAL A 100 -53.16 -22.37 -19.70
C VAL A 100 -54.26 -22.30 -20.79
N THR A 101 -54.01 -21.50 -21.86
CA THR A 101 -54.88 -21.39 -23.04
C THR A 101 -54.09 -21.08 -24.30
N LYS A 102 -54.73 -21.05 -25.46
CA LYS A 102 -54.11 -20.70 -26.74
C LYS A 102 -53.62 -19.22 -26.67
N GLY A 103 -52.29 -19.06 -26.53
CA GLY A 103 -51.67 -17.73 -26.41
C GLY A 103 -51.33 -17.25 -24.97
N PHE A 104 -51.73 -18.02 -23.91
CA PHE A 104 -51.43 -17.67 -22.53
C PHE A 104 -50.58 -18.73 -21.86
N TRP A 105 -49.40 -18.31 -21.41
CA TRP A 105 -48.40 -19.17 -20.73
C TRP A 105 -48.23 -18.68 -19.29
N TYR A 106 -48.34 -19.57 -18.33
CA TYR A 106 -48.06 -19.29 -16.91
C TYR A 106 -46.80 -20.01 -16.48
N ARG A 107 -45.89 -19.27 -15.88
CA ARG A 107 -44.61 -19.81 -15.36
C ARG A 107 -44.65 -19.81 -13.84
N LEU A 108 -44.61 -20.98 -13.24
CA LEU A 108 -44.45 -21.14 -11.79
C LEU A 108 -42.94 -21.23 -11.51
N GLY A 109 -42.40 -20.22 -10.84
CA GLY A 109 -41.01 -20.26 -10.41
C GLY A 109 -40.67 -19.03 -9.59
N SER A 110 -39.82 -19.23 -8.60
CA SER A 110 -39.20 -18.15 -7.85
C SER A 110 -37.97 -17.65 -8.63
N SER A 111 -37.85 -16.33 -8.80
CA SER A 111 -36.65 -15.72 -9.32
C SER A 111 -35.64 -15.60 -8.16
N GLN A 112 -34.54 -16.32 -8.23
CA GLN A 112 -33.40 -16.10 -7.36
C GLN A 112 -32.42 -15.16 -8.07
N SER A 113 -32.20 -14.00 -7.50
CA SER A 113 -31.11 -13.11 -7.93
C SER A 113 -29.95 -13.24 -6.96
N VAL A 114 -28.84 -13.77 -7.44
CA VAL A 114 -27.57 -13.80 -6.68
C VAL A 114 -26.76 -12.60 -7.14
N THR A 115 -26.41 -11.74 -6.18
CA THR A 115 -25.54 -10.59 -6.44
C THR A 115 -24.15 -10.94 -5.90
N GLU A 116 -23.23 -11.25 -6.79
CA GLU A 116 -21.81 -11.44 -6.47
C GLU A 116 -21.09 -10.11 -6.60
N ARG A 117 -20.41 -9.72 -5.53
CA ARG A 117 -19.50 -8.57 -5.52
C ARG A 117 -18.08 -9.07 -5.52
N SER A 118 -17.36 -8.85 -6.60
CA SER A 118 -15.92 -9.10 -6.67
C SER A 118 -15.16 -7.76 -6.60
N GLN A 119 -14.13 -7.73 -5.78
CA GLN A 119 -13.19 -6.61 -5.73
C GLN A 119 -11.95 -6.99 -6.55
N ASN A 120 -11.67 -6.20 -7.56
CA ASN A 120 -10.49 -6.37 -8.41
C ASN A 120 -9.57 -5.16 -8.24
N ILE A 121 -8.29 -5.42 -8.06
CA ILE A 121 -7.25 -4.38 -8.06
C ILE A 121 -6.88 -4.14 -9.52
N ARG A 122 -6.98 -2.88 -9.97
CA ARG A 122 -6.66 -2.50 -11.34
C ARG A 122 -5.52 -1.48 -11.33
N HIS A 123 -4.50 -1.73 -12.17
CA HIS A 123 -3.51 -0.71 -12.50
C HIS A 123 -4.19 0.43 -13.27
N VAL A 124 -3.97 1.66 -12.84
CA VAL A 124 -4.62 2.86 -13.38
C VAL A 124 -3.63 3.70 -14.15
N ASP A 125 -2.45 3.94 -13.57
CA ASP A 125 -1.46 4.85 -14.13
C ASP A 125 -0.07 4.57 -13.55
N GLN A 126 0.96 5.12 -14.21
CA GLN A 126 2.31 5.18 -13.69
C GLN A 126 2.77 6.64 -13.69
N GLY A 127 3.38 7.07 -12.61
CA GLY A 127 3.76 8.47 -12.46
C GLY A 127 4.82 8.71 -11.40
N THR A 128 4.89 9.95 -10.95
CA THR A 128 5.77 10.39 -9.86
C THR A 128 4.96 10.64 -8.60
N LEU A 129 5.35 9.97 -7.52
CA LEU A 129 4.78 10.19 -6.19
C LEU A 129 5.71 11.11 -5.40
N ALA A 130 5.15 12.15 -4.81
CA ALA A 130 5.86 13.08 -3.95
C ALA A 130 5.20 13.16 -2.58
N VAL A 131 6.02 13.09 -1.55
CA VAL A 131 5.63 13.26 -0.14
C VAL A 131 6.21 14.59 0.33
N THR A 132 5.36 15.49 0.79
CA THR A 132 5.76 16.78 1.36
C THR A 132 5.38 16.86 2.84
N ASN A 133 5.83 17.87 3.55
CA ASN A 133 5.39 18.14 4.92
C ASN A 133 3.89 18.49 5.01
N GLU A 134 3.21 18.85 3.90
CA GLU A 134 1.80 19.25 3.90
C GLU A 134 0.86 18.24 3.26
N ARG A 135 1.34 17.49 2.26
CA ARG A 135 0.48 16.64 1.43
C ARG A 135 1.21 15.47 0.79
N LEU A 136 0.43 14.50 0.33
CA LEU A 136 0.82 13.47 -0.60
C LEU A 136 0.34 13.85 -2.00
N SER A 137 1.23 13.80 -2.99
CA SER A 137 0.91 14.16 -4.38
C SER A 137 1.40 13.06 -5.33
N PHE A 138 0.51 12.59 -6.20
CA PHE A 138 0.84 11.68 -7.30
C PHE A 138 0.52 12.39 -8.62
N ILE A 139 1.46 12.37 -9.54
CA ILE A 139 1.34 13.01 -10.86
C ILE A 139 1.64 11.95 -11.91
N GLY A 140 0.61 11.50 -12.59
CA GLY A 140 0.69 10.57 -13.70
C GLY A 140 0.12 11.19 -14.98
N ALA A 141 0.15 10.43 -16.07
CA ALA A 141 -0.37 10.86 -17.36
C ALA A 141 -1.91 10.88 -17.40
N ILE A 142 -2.54 9.95 -16.67
CA ILE A 142 -3.99 9.75 -16.67
C ILE A 142 -4.60 10.32 -15.38
N ARG A 143 -3.89 10.17 -14.25
CA ARG A 143 -4.39 10.48 -12.92
C ARG A 143 -3.46 11.40 -12.16
N THR A 144 -4.01 12.47 -11.59
CA THR A 144 -3.31 13.31 -10.61
C THR A 144 -4.07 13.29 -9.30
N ILE A 145 -3.34 13.05 -8.21
CA ILE A 145 -3.90 13.02 -6.85
C ILE A 145 -3.07 13.99 -6.02
N SER A 146 -3.74 14.86 -5.28
CA SER A 146 -3.08 15.70 -4.28
C SER A 146 -3.98 15.76 -3.04
N ALA A 147 -3.48 15.28 -1.92
CA ALA A 147 -4.24 15.19 -0.68
C ALA A 147 -3.43 15.68 0.51
N LYS A 148 -3.93 16.66 1.24
CA LYS A 148 -3.37 17.11 2.51
C LYS A 148 -3.44 15.99 3.55
N TRP A 149 -2.53 15.97 4.53
CA TRP A 149 -2.46 14.93 5.56
C TRP A 149 -3.77 14.77 6.33
N VAL A 150 -4.49 15.85 6.58
CA VAL A 150 -5.82 15.85 7.24
C VAL A 150 -6.87 15.02 6.47
N LYS A 151 -6.68 14.80 5.17
CA LYS A 151 -7.57 14.00 4.33
C LYS A 151 -7.17 12.51 4.25
N ILE A 152 -6.07 12.12 4.89
CA ILE A 152 -5.60 10.75 4.92
C ILE A 152 -6.01 10.14 6.26
N ILE A 153 -6.92 9.16 6.23
CA ILE A 153 -7.47 8.53 7.42
C ILE A 153 -6.77 7.23 7.80
N GLY A 154 -5.97 6.66 6.90
CA GLY A 154 -5.23 5.45 7.18
C GLY A 154 -4.19 5.11 6.11
N VAL A 155 -3.13 4.44 6.54
CA VAL A 155 -2.03 4.00 5.67
C VAL A 155 -1.64 2.58 6.03
N ASN A 156 -1.71 1.68 5.06
CA ASN A 156 -1.40 0.26 5.20
C ASN A 156 -0.18 -0.11 4.36
N LEU A 157 0.82 -0.75 4.97
CA LEU A 157 1.95 -1.32 4.26
C LEU A 157 1.61 -2.73 3.76
N LEU A 158 1.83 -2.98 2.48
CA LEU A 158 1.83 -4.29 1.85
C LEU A 158 3.27 -4.72 1.55
N ALA A 159 3.47 -5.88 0.93
CA ALA A 159 4.81 -6.39 0.63
C ALA A 159 5.64 -5.43 -0.24
N ASP A 160 5.02 -4.83 -1.25
CA ASP A 160 5.66 -4.00 -2.28
C ASP A 160 4.87 -2.71 -2.59
N ALA A 161 3.80 -2.45 -1.86
CA ALA A 161 2.95 -1.29 -2.07
C ALA A 161 2.48 -0.66 -0.75
N VAL A 162 2.06 0.59 -0.80
CA VAL A 162 1.41 1.31 0.30
C VAL A 162 -0.01 1.65 -0.08
N GLY A 163 -0.97 1.16 0.70
CA GLY A 163 -2.38 1.50 0.57
C GLY A 163 -2.72 2.74 1.39
N VAL A 164 -3.29 3.74 0.77
CA VAL A 164 -3.68 4.99 1.41
C VAL A 164 -5.20 5.15 1.36
N HIS A 165 -5.80 5.35 2.52
CA HIS A 165 -7.23 5.59 2.67
C HIS A 165 -7.48 7.10 2.77
N PHE A 166 -8.21 7.63 1.83
CA PHE A 166 -8.59 9.04 1.81
C PHE A 166 -10.00 9.25 2.37
N ASP A 167 -10.18 10.37 3.07
CA ASP A 167 -11.49 10.79 3.56
C ASP A 167 -12.48 10.93 2.40
N GLY A 168 -13.70 10.37 2.59
CA GLY A 168 -14.73 10.36 1.58
C GLY A 168 -14.56 9.30 0.47
N GLN A 169 -13.49 8.52 0.48
CA GLN A 169 -13.31 7.42 -0.46
C GLN A 169 -13.62 6.07 0.20
N LYS A 170 -14.36 5.22 -0.51
CA LYS A 170 -14.77 3.91 -0.02
C LYS A 170 -13.61 2.90 0.01
N ASN A 171 -12.76 2.95 -1.01
CA ASN A 171 -11.67 2.00 -1.20
C ASN A 171 -10.33 2.71 -1.10
N PRO A 172 -9.28 2.02 -0.61
CA PRO A 172 -7.91 2.55 -0.61
C PRO A 172 -7.37 2.67 -2.04
N ILE A 173 -6.43 3.59 -2.19
CA ILE A 173 -5.57 3.70 -3.37
C ILE A 173 -4.22 3.10 -3.00
N TYR A 174 -3.65 2.30 -3.90
CA TYR A 174 -2.36 1.67 -3.68
C TYR A 174 -1.29 2.30 -4.56
N PHE A 175 -0.18 2.64 -3.94
CA PHE A 175 1.03 3.15 -4.59
C PHE A 175 2.11 2.08 -4.47
N GLN A 176 2.60 1.61 -5.61
CA GLN A 176 3.68 0.64 -5.69
C GLN A 176 4.92 1.30 -6.30
N PRO A 177 5.89 1.70 -5.47
CA PRO A 177 7.14 2.27 -5.95
C PRO A 177 7.96 1.24 -6.71
N SER A 178 8.71 1.68 -7.70
CA SER A 178 9.63 0.80 -8.41
C SER A 178 10.87 0.53 -7.56
N SER A 179 11.12 -0.73 -7.24
CA SER A 179 12.33 -1.17 -6.50
C SER A 179 13.66 -0.88 -7.21
N LYS A 180 13.60 -0.45 -8.47
CA LYS A 180 14.79 -0.06 -9.26
C LYS A 180 15.27 1.37 -8.95
N VAL A 181 14.47 2.15 -8.23
CA VAL A 181 14.80 3.53 -7.87
C VAL A 181 15.67 3.50 -6.62
N SER A 182 16.84 4.13 -6.71
CA SER A 182 17.70 4.43 -5.56
C SER A 182 17.66 5.92 -5.30
N LEU A 183 17.41 6.28 -4.06
CA LEU A 183 17.33 7.67 -3.61
C LEU A 183 18.63 8.05 -2.91
N THR A 184 19.18 9.19 -3.26
CA THR A 184 20.37 9.73 -2.60
C THR A 184 20.00 11.00 -1.86
N TYR A 185 20.30 11.05 -0.58
CA TYR A 185 20.10 12.23 0.27
C TYR A 185 21.44 12.69 0.83
N THR A 186 21.60 13.99 0.94
CA THR A 186 22.74 14.59 1.64
C THR A 186 22.26 15.20 2.95
N VAL A 187 22.84 14.74 4.05
CA VAL A 187 22.59 15.31 5.39
C VAL A 187 23.92 15.81 5.94
N GLY A 188 24.11 17.11 5.98
CA GLY A 188 25.42 17.72 6.21
C GLY A 188 26.39 17.31 5.10
N ASP A 189 27.58 16.77 5.47
CA ASP A 189 28.61 16.31 4.52
C ASP A 189 28.48 14.83 4.12
N LYS A 190 27.46 14.12 4.59
CA LYS A 190 27.27 12.69 4.35
C LYS A 190 26.17 12.41 3.35
N GLN A 191 26.48 11.59 2.36
CA GLN A 191 25.50 11.04 1.44
C GLN A 191 24.95 9.73 2.00
N HIS A 192 23.63 9.59 1.91
CA HIS A 192 22.90 8.39 2.30
C HIS A 192 22.11 7.86 1.11
N HIS A 193 22.08 6.54 0.96
CA HIS A 193 21.33 5.85 -0.08
C HIS A 193 20.17 5.09 0.53
N LEU A 194 18.97 5.31 0.02
CA LEU A 194 17.77 4.58 0.40
C LEU A 194 17.16 3.90 -0.83
N PRO A 195 16.66 2.66 -0.69
CA PRO A 195 15.87 2.06 -1.76
C PRO A 195 14.54 2.84 -1.91
N GLY A 196 14.09 3.02 -3.15
CA GLY A 196 12.79 3.62 -3.42
C GLY A 196 11.65 2.61 -3.30
N ASP A 197 11.51 1.96 -2.14
CA ASP A 197 10.56 0.88 -1.91
C ASP A 197 9.35 1.32 -1.06
N ALA A 198 8.42 0.39 -0.83
CA ALA A 198 7.21 0.63 -0.05
C ALA A 198 7.51 0.94 1.43
N ASN A 199 8.62 0.43 2.00
CA ASN A 199 9.00 0.70 3.39
C ASN A 199 9.42 2.16 3.56
N VAL A 200 10.27 2.65 2.65
CA VAL A 200 10.71 4.05 2.63
C VAL A 200 9.53 4.99 2.38
N LEU A 201 8.63 4.64 1.47
CA LEU A 201 7.40 5.41 1.25
C LEU A 201 6.54 5.48 2.52
N LYS A 202 6.32 4.34 3.18
CA LYS A 202 5.55 4.30 4.43
C LYS A 202 6.20 5.13 5.53
N ALA A 203 7.53 5.03 5.71
CA ALA A 203 8.28 5.82 6.68
C ALA A 203 8.18 7.32 6.38
N ALA A 204 8.29 7.73 5.10
CA ALA A 204 8.13 9.13 4.70
C ALA A 204 6.73 9.67 5.01
N ILE A 205 5.69 8.88 4.77
CA ILE A 205 4.31 9.26 5.10
C ILE A 205 4.14 9.40 6.62
N ASP A 206 4.69 8.48 7.41
CA ASP A 206 4.59 8.52 8.86
C ASP A 206 5.30 9.75 9.45
N VAL A 207 6.49 10.06 8.96
CA VAL A 207 7.24 11.26 9.36
C VAL A 207 6.48 12.54 8.98
N ALA A 208 6.01 12.62 7.73
CA ALA A 208 5.29 13.78 7.22
C ALA A 208 3.99 14.04 7.98
N SER A 209 3.22 12.98 8.25
CA SER A 209 1.94 13.08 8.97
C SER A 209 2.11 13.50 10.44
N LYS A 210 3.19 13.06 11.10
CA LYS A 210 3.52 13.46 12.48
C LYS A 210 4.07 14.89 12.54
N GLY A 211 4.91 15.28 11.59
CA GLY A 211 5.51 16.62 11.50
C GLY A 211 4.53 17.72 11.12
N GLY A 212 3.47 17.38 10.37
CA GLY A 212 2.39 18.32 10.04
C GLY A 212 1.48 18.67 11.22
N ALA A 213 1.49 17.88 12.29
CA ALA A 213 0.67 18.07 13.49
C ALA A 213 1.39 18.82 14.63
N HIS A 214 2.72 18.97 14.58
CA HIS A 214 3.47 19.64 15.64
C HIS A 214 4.44 20.68 15.06
N PRO A 215 4.39 21.94 15.52
CA PRO A 215 5.47 22.88 15.25
C PRO A 215 6.76 22.32 15.87
N VAL A 216 7.86 22.38 15.11
CA VAL A 216 9.19 21.85 15.42
C VAL A 216 9.74 22.27 16.81
N ALA A 217 9.09 23.20 17.50
CA ALA A 217 9.46 23.69 18.81
C ALA A 217 9.35 22.67 19.96
N SER A 218 8.65 21.55 19.80
CA SER A 218 8.45 20.57 20.89
C SER A 218 9.48 19.44 20.92
N LEU A 219 10.33 19.28 19.89
CA LEU A 219 11.34 18.22 19.82
C LEU A 219 12.70 18.61 20.40
N ILE A 220 12.93 19.90 20.72
CA ILE A 220 14.20 20.40 21.28
C ILE A 220 14.18 20.49 22.82
N ALA A 221 13.05 20.26 23.46
CA ALA A 221 12.94 20.38 24.91
C ALA A 221 12.71 19.01 25.59
N ARG A 222 13.77 18.23 25.72
CA ARG A 222 13.96 17.32 26.88
C ARG A 222 15.45 17.23 27.21
N PRO A 223 15.82 17.66 28.44
CA PRO A 223 17.17 17.52 28.95
C PRO A 223 17.53 16.05 29.20
#